data_563dae34294b0270736876500273610c
#
_entry.id   563dae34294b0270736876500273610c
#
_cell.length_a   1.000
_cell.length_b   1.000
_cell.length_c   1.000
_cell.angle_alpha   90.00
_cell.angle_beta   90.00
_cell.angle_gamma   90.00
#
_symmetry.space_group_name_H-M   'P 1'
#
loop_
_entity.id
_entity.type
_entity.pdbx_description
1 polymer ?
#
loop_
_entity_poly.entity_id
_entity_poly.type
_entity_poly.pdbx_seq_one_letter_code
_entity_poly.pdbx_strand_id
1 'polypeptide(L)'
;MKTVYIPKGETVRYESLTTEHLVVHGCLEVADGIKARTITGQGTISAGTIDADVIRVDDVEAGSIVCKRLLAKRVQSPEVFASESATVSCFLSAAYVETGRLTVTLSEIDEVKAEEVVNLTPKKRTLFGTLLASLLRSFWTALTVRGQKEPTVMTDA
;
A
#
# COMPACT_ATOMS: atom_id res chain seq x y z
N MET A 1 8.59 -5.87 26.58
CA MET A 1 8.40 -5.83 25.14
C MET A 1 7.74 -7.11 24.69
N LYS A 2 6.72 -6.99 23.90
CA LYS A 2 5.93 -8.14 23.50
C LYS A 2 6.13 -8.47 22.03
N THR A 3 6.42 -9.72 21.75
CA THR A 3 6.62 -10.18 20.38
C THR A 3 5.69 -11.36 20.11
N VAL A 4 4.99 -11.30 18.99
CA VAL A 4 4.14 -12.40 18.53
C VAL A 4 4.80 -12.98 17.28
N TYR A 5 4.93 -14.29 17.24
CA TYR A 5 5.60 -14.97 16.14
C TYR A 5 4.67 -16.01 15.51
N ILE A 6 4.48 -15.91 14.21
CA ILE A 6 3.65 -16.86 13.47
C ILE A 6 4.59 -17.70 12.61
N PRO A 7 4.77 -18.99 12.92
CA PRO A 7 5.73 -19.82 12.19
C PRO A 7 5.26 -20.12 10.78
N LYS A 8 6.23 -20.42 9.94
CA LYS A 8 5.95 -20.77 8.57
C LYS A 8 5.10 -22.03 8.52
N GLY A 9 4.12 -22.03 7.65
CA GLY A 9 3.23 -23.18 7.48
C GLY A 9 2.06 -23.24 8.44
N GLU A 10 1.96 -22.27 9.35
CA GLU A 10 0.85 -22.24 10.29
C GLU A 10 -0.08 -21.10 9.98
N THR A 11 -1.35 -21.32 10.25
CA THR A 11 -2.38 -20.28 10.15
C THR A 11 -2.89 -19.99 11.54
N VAL A 12 -2.78 -18.75 11.98
CA VAL A 12 -3.21 -18.34 13.30
C VAL A 12 -4.27 -17.27 13.16
N ARG A 13 -5.29 -17.34 13.98
CA ARG A 13 -6.42 -16.41 13.93
C ARG A 13 -6.58 -15.71 15.27
N TYR A 14 -6.85 -14.43 15.18
CA TYR A 14 -7.16 -13.63 16.35
C TYR A 14 -8.37 -12.79 16.05
N GLU A 15 -9.07 -12.36 17.07
CA GLU A 15 -10.14 -11.41 16.88
C GLU A 15 -9.52 -10.03 16.73
N SER A 16 -8.58 -9.71 17.60
CA SER A 16 -7.79 -8.51 17.47
C SER A 16 -6.41 -8.78 18.05
N LEU A 17 -5.42 -8.02 17.61
CA LEU A 17 -4.06 -8.27 18.02
C LEU A 17 -3.35 -6.95 18.31
N THR A 18 -2.79 -6.83 19.52
CA THR A 18 -1.98 -5.68 19.88
C THR A 18 -0.67 -6.19 20.43
N THR A 19 0.43 -5.76 19.83
CA THR A 19 1.76 -6.20 20.24
C THR A 19 2.77 -5.15 19.83
N GLU A 20 3.99 -5.25 20.30
CA GLU A 20 5.02 -4.33 19.85
C GLU A 20 5.68 -4.84 18.58
N HIS A 21 6.01 -6.10 18.56
CA HIS A 21 6.65 -6.68 17.38
C HIS A 21 5.87 -7.89 16.91
N LEU A 22 5.57 -7.92 15.65
CA LEU A 22 4.85 -9.03 15.05
C LEU A 22 5.70 -9.61 13.93
N VAL A 23 5.99 -10.89 14.03
CA VAL A 23 6.79 -11.59 13.02
C VAL A 23 5.90 -12.65 12.40
N VAL A 24 5.66 -12.55 11.10
CA VAL A 24 4.74 -13.44 10.40
C VAL A 24 5.48 -14.16 9.30
N HIS A 25 5.69 -15.45 9.47
CA HIS A 25 6.25 -16.30 8.42
C HIS A 25 5.21 -17.25 7.87
N GLY A 26 4.09 -17.37 8.56
CA GLY A 26 2.97 -18.17 8.10
C GLY A 26 1.82 -17.29 7.63
N CYS A 27 0.61 -17.64 8.04
CA CYS A 27 -0.58 -16.91 7.66
C CYS A 27 -1.26 -16.39 8.92
N LEU A 28 -1.52 -15.10 8.97
CA LEU A 28 -2.18 -14.48 10.11
C LEU A 28 -3.50 -13.88 9.66
N GLU A 29 -4.57 -14.26 10.34
CA GLU A 29 -5.89 -13.72 10.07
C GLU A 29 -6.41 -13.03 11.32
N VAL A 30 -6.77 -11.76 11.22
CA VAL A 30 -7.29 -10.99 12.33
C VAL A 30 -8.61 -10.38 11.91
N ALA A 31 -9.66 -10.68 12.64
CA ALA A 31 -10.99 -10.22 12.27
C ALA A 31 -11.12 -8.72 12.35
N ASP A 32 -10.68 -8.13 13.45
CA ASP A 32 -10.80 -6.69 13.63
C ASP A 32 -9.57 -5.95 13.14
N GLY A 33 -8.55 -5.90 13.93
CA GLY A 33 -7.40 -5.10 13.55
C GLY A 33 -6.13 -5.50 14.27
N ILE A 34 -5.02 -5.07 13.68
CA ILE A 34 -3.70 -5.29 14.24
C ILE A 34 -3.13 -3.94 14.63
N LYS A 35 -2.59 -3.86 15.83
CA LYS A 35 -1.90 -2.68 16.30
C LYS A 35 -0.52 -3.11 16.75
N ALA A 36 0.51 -2.65 16.07
CA ALA A 36 1.87 -3.06 16.38
C ALA A 36 2.83 -1.93 16.06
N ARG A 37 4.02 -2.01 16.61
CA ARG A 37 5.05 -1.05 16.24
C ARG A 37 5.72 -1.51 14.95
N THR A 38 6.11 -2.78 14.90
CA THR A 38 6.70 -3.32 13.68
C THR A 38 6.04 -4.63 13.31
N ILE A 39 5.85 -4.82 12.03
CA ILE A 39 5.33 -6.07 11.48
C ILE A 39 6.33 -6.51 10.42
N THR A 40 6.95 -7.67 10.61
CA THR A 40 7.97 -8.17 9.69
C THR A 40 7.72 -9.62 9.38
N GLY A 41 8.37 -10.11 8.34
CA GLY A 41 8.32 -11.52 7.99
C GLY A 41 8.10 -11.72 6.51
N GLN A 42 7.86 -12.97 6.15
CA GLN A 42 7.65 -13.34 4.75
C GLN A 42 6.32 -14.04 4.55
N GLY A 43 5.39 -13.81 5.43
CA GLY A 43 4.10 -14.48 5.36
C GLY A 43 2.99 -13.61 4.82
N THR A 44 1.79 -14.02 5.12
CA THR A 44 0.58 -13.35 4.64
C THR A 44 -0.21 -12.83 5.83
N ILE A 45 -0.71 -11.62 5.72
CA ILE A 45 -1.54 -11.02 6.75
C ILE A 45 -2.88 -10.64 6.14
N SER A 46 -3.96 -11.02 6.82
CA SER A 46 -5.30 -10.61 6.45
C SER A 46 -5.95 -10.02 7.69
N ALA A 47 -6.39 -8.78 7.61
CA ALA A 47 -6.96 -8.09 8.76
C ALA A 47 -8.01 -7.08 8.34
N GLY A 48 -8.83 -6.66 9.28
CA GLY A 48 -9.77 -5.58 9.02
C GLY A 48 -9.03 -4.26 8.90
N THR A 49 -8.17 -3.97 9.88
CA THR A 49 -7.33 -2.78 9.82
C THR A 49 -5.93 -3.14 10.31
N ILE A 50 -4.94 -2.40 9.83
CA ILE A 50 -3.57 -2.56 10.29
C ILE A 50 -3.03 -1.18 10.65
N ASP A 51 -2.52 -1.05 11.87
CA ASP A 51 -1.93 0.18 12.35
C ASP A 51 -0.54 -0.16 12.90
N ALA A 52 0.49 0.31 12.23
CA ALA A 52 1.86 0.00 12.64
C ALA A 52 2.78 1.12 12.18
N ASP A 53 3.97 1.20 12.79
CA ASP A 53 4.95 2.16 12.30
C ASP A 53 5.63 1.63 11.04
N VAL A 54 6.04 0.38 11.07
CA VAL A 54 6.75 -0.22 9.94
C VAL A 54 6.14 -1.57 9.61
N ILE A 55 5.82 -1.78 8.34
CA ILE A 55 5.29 -3.05 7.86
C ILE A 55 6.21 -3.58 6.77
N ARG A 56 6.74 -4.78 6.97
CA ARG A 56 7.64 -5.42 6.01
C ARG A 56 7.27 -6.89 5.89
N VAL A 57 6.29 -7.18 5.07
CA VAL A 57 5.84 -8.56 4.86
C VAL A 57 5.63 -8.80 3.37
N ASP A 58 5.40 -10.03 2.99
CA ASP A 58 5.21 -10.34 1.59
C ASP A 58 3.82 -9.97 1.09
N ASP A 59 2.78 -10.49 1.71
CA ASP A 59 1.42 -10.26 1.27
C ASP A 59 0.57 -9.63 2.36
N VAL A 60 -0.16 -8.59 2.03
CA VAL A 60 -1.03 -7.89 2.97
C VAL A 60 -2.39 -7.69 2.35
N GLU A 61 -3.42 -8.09 3.09
CA GLU A 61 -4.79 -7.83 2.69
C GLU A 61 -5.51 -7.22 3.87
N ALA A 62 -6.06 -6.03 3.71
CA ALA A 62 -6.71 -5.36 4.82
C ALA A 62 -7.78 -4.40 4.32
N GLY A 63 -8.70 -4.04 5.19
CA GLY A 63 -9.66 -3.00 4.87
C GLY A 63 -9.03 -1.63 4.89
N SER A 64 -8.04 -1.43 5.76
CA SER A 64 -7.35 -0.15 5.84
C SER A 64 -5.97 -0.38 6.43
N ILE A 65 -4.96 0.29 5.88
CA ILE A 65 -3.59 0.20 6.37
C ILE A 65 -3.12 1.60 6.74
N VAL A 66 -2.64 1.76 7.96
CA VAL A 66 -2.07 3.02 8.42
C VAL A 66 -0.68 2.73 8.97
N CYS A 67 0.33 3.37 8.40
CA CYS A 67 1.70 3.13 8.84
C CYS A 67 2.57 4.33 8.47
N LYS A 68 3.83 4.26 8.87
CA LYS A 68 4.80 5.24 8.41
C LYS A 68 5.50 4.72 7.17
N ARG A 69 5.92 3.46 7.20
CA ARG A 69 6.60 2.84 6.07
C ARG A 69 6.00 1.47 5.78
N LEU A 70 5.72 1.24 4.53
CA LEU A 70 5.16 -0.02 4.07
C LEU A 70 6.09 -0.61 3.03
N LEU A 71 6.49 -1.87 3.24
CA LEU A 71 7.30 -2.59 2.29
C LEU A 71 6.70 -3.98 2.13
N ALA A 72 6.19 -4.28 0.97
CA ALA A 72 5.53 -5.55 0.73
C ALA A 72 5.69 -5.95 -0.72
N LYS A 73 5.40 -7.20 -1.02
CA LYS A 73 5.36 -7.66 -2.40
C LYS A 73 4.01 -7.42 -3.00
N ARG A 74 2.96 -7.75 -2.27
CA ARG A 74 1.59 -7.55 -2.74
C ARG A 74 0.74 -6.94 -1.65
N VAL A 75 -0.07 -5.98 -2.02
CA VAL A 75 -0.96 -5.30 -1.09
C VAL A 75 -2.34 -5.20 -1.72
N GLN A 76 -3.35 -5.59 -0.96
CA GLN A 76 -4.73 -5.45 -1.37
C GLN A 76 -5.46 -4.75 -0.24
N SER A 77 -5.84 -3.51 -0.44
CA SER A 77 -6.51 -2.74 0.60
C SER A 77 -7.25 -1.57 -0.05
N PRO A 78 -8.50 -1.33 0.33
CA PRO A 78 -9.19 -0.15 -0.20
C PRO A 78 -8.48 1.14 0.16
N GLU A 79 -7.86 1.21 1.35
CA GLU A 79 -7.20 2.43 1.78
C GLU A 79 -5.82 2.16 2.33
N VAL A 80 -4.84 2.91 1.88
CA VAL A 80 -3.46 2.79 2.35
C VAL A 80 -2.95 4.18 2.70
N PHE A 81 -2.53 4.34 3.95
CA PHE A 81 -1.94 5.59 4.42
C PHE A 81 -0.55 5.30 4.96
N ALA A 82 0.47 5.72 4.25
CA ALA A 82 1.84 5.53 4.67
C ALA A 82 2.52 6.89 4.71
N SER A 83 2.69 7.44 5.89
CA SER A 83 3.11 8.83 6.01
C SER A 83 4.49 9.12 5.41
N GLU A 84 5.37 8.13 5.39
CA GLU A 84 6.70 8.33 4.82
C GLU A 84 6.82 7.70 3.44
N SER A 85 6.62 6.41 3.33
CA SER A 85 6.78 5.75 2.05
C SER A 85 6.01 4.45 1.99
N ALA A 86 5.63 4.08 0.79
CA ALA A 86 5.03 2.79 0.50
C ALA A 86 5.77 2.19 -0.68
N THR A 87 6.33 0.99 -0.49
CA THR A 87 7.06 0.29 -1.54
C THR A 87 6.41 -1.08 -1.73
N VAL A 88 5.88 -1.32 -2.92
CA VAL A 88 5.23 -2.57 -3.24
C VAL A 88 5.91 -3.14 -4.48
N SER A 89 6.62 -4.24 -4.32
CA SER A 89 7.49 -4.72 -5.37
C SER A 89 6.79 -5.51 -6.46
N CYS A 90 5.62 -6.06 -6.19
CA CYS A 90 4.89 -6.83 -7.19
C CYS A 90 3.59 -6.16 -7.61
N PHE A 91 2.63 -6.05 -6.71
CA PHE A 91 1.31 -5.54 -7.09
C PHE A 91 0.62 -4.83 -5.94
N LEU A 92 0.05 -3.68 -6.22
CA LEU A 92 -0.72 -2.91 -5.24
C LEU A 92 -2.11 -2.66 -5.81
N SER A 93 -3.12 -3.07 -5.08
CA SER A 93 -4.50 -2.80 -5.43
C SER A 93 -5.15 -2.01 -4.31
N ALA A 94 -5.63 -0.82 -4.62
CA ALA A 94 -6.23 0.04 -3.62
C ALA A 94 -7.19 1.02 -4.27
N ALA A 95 -8.18 1.45 -3.51
CA ALA A 95 -9.03 2.53 -3.99
C ALA A 95 -8.34 3.87 -3.75
N TYR A 96 -7.68 4.01 -2.61
CA TYR A 96 -7.03 5.26 -2.26
C TYR A 96 -5.69 5.00 -1.59
N VAL A 97 -4.65 5.70 -2.03
CA VAL A 97 -3.33 5.62 -1.43
C VAL A 97 -2.85 7.04 -1.12
N GLU A 98 -2.45 7.24 0.13
CA GLU A 98 -1.85 8.52 0.52
C GLU A 98 -0.50 8.23 1.16
N THR A 99 0.56 8.79 0.59
CA THR A 99 1.92 8.54 1.09
C THR A 99 2.84 9.65 0.64
N GLY A 100 3.99 9.77 1.27
CA GLY A 100 5.00 10.71 0.81
C GLY A 100 5.65 10.21 -0.47
N ARG A 101 6.05 8.94 -0.48
CA ARG A 101 6.66 8.37 -1.67
C ARG A 101 6.04 7.02 -1.95
N LEU A 102 5.60 6.82 -3.17
CA LEU A 102 5.06 5.54 -3.60
C LEU A 102 5.99 4.92 -4.63
N THR A 103 6.48 3.71 -4.35
CA THR A 103 7.30 2.96 -5.29
C THR A 103 6.56 1.66 -5.58
N VAL A 104 6.23 1.43 -6.83
CA VAL A 104 5.42 0.27 -7.17
C VAL A 104 5.77 -0.23 -8.56
N THR A 105 5.67 -1.55 -8.75
CA THR A 105 5.90 -2.15 -10.06
C THR A 105 4.61 -2.19 -10.86
N LEU A 106 3.57 -2.78 -10.29
CA LEU A 106 2.25 -2.81 -10.91
C LEU A 106 1.24 -2.32 -9.90
N SER A 107 0.29 -1.55 -10.34
CA SER A 107 -0.72 -1.05 -9.43
C SER A 107 -2.07 -0.88 -10.10
N GLU A 108 -3.09 -1.04 -9.30
CA GLU A 108 -4.45 -0.76 -9.68
C GLU A 108 -4.97 0.14 -8.58
N ILE A 109 -4.90 1.43 -8.77
CA ILE A 109 -5.25 2.40 -7.74
C ILE A 109 -6.20 3.41 -8.34
N ASP A 110 -7.31 3.64 -7.68
CA ASP A 110 -8.28 4.62 -8.20
C ASP A 110 -7.80 6.04 -7.94
N GLU A 111 -7.26 6.28 -6.76
CA GLU A 111 -6.83 7.63 -6.42
C GLU A 111 -5.54 7.59 -5.61
N VAL A 112 -4.55 8.37 -6.02
CA VAL A 112 -3.25 8.45 -5.34
C VAL A 112 -2.99 9.87 -4.93
N LYS A 113 -2.57 10.04 -3.67
CA LYS A 113 -2.09 11.33 -3.20
C LYS A 113 -0.69 11.10 -2.66
N ALA A 114 0.31 11.48 -3.44
CA ALA A 114 1.70 11.24 -3.07
C ALA A 114 2.57 12.37 -3.57
N GLU A 115 3.62 12.67 -2.83
CA GLU A 115 4.56 13.70 -3.25
C GLU A 115 5.43 13.18 -4.37
N GLU A 116 5.74 11.89 -4.34
CA GLU A 116 6.58 11.29 -5.36
C GLU A 116 6.07 9.90 -5.69
N VAL A 117 5.95 9.59 -6.97
CA VAL A 117 5.53 8.26 -7.42
C VAL A 117 6.63 7.71 -8.33
N VAL A 118 7.14 6.54 -7.98
CA VAL A 118 8.15 5.86 -8.77
C VAL A 118 7.55 4.55 -9.25
N ASN A 119 7.49 4.39 -10.55
CA ASN A 119 6.96 3.17 -11.13
C ASN A 119 8.14 2.34 -11.61
N LEU A 120 8.29 1.17 -11.06
CA LEU A 120 9.41 0.30 -11.36
C LEU A 120 9.23 -0.51 -12.64
N THR A 121 8.01 -0.52 -13.20
CA THR A 121 7.78 -1.21 -14.44
C THR A 121 8.48 -0.45 -15.56
N PRO A 122 9.34 -1.06 -16.23
CA PRO A 122 10.05 -0.34 -17.25
C PRO A 122 9.12 0.01 -18.37
N LYS A 123 8.87 0.19 -18.83
CA LYS A 123 8.10 0.35 -19.67
C LYS A 123 7.53 0.35 -20.55
N LYS A 124 7.42 0.07 -20.90
CA LYS A 124 6.81 -0.11 -21.84
C LYS A 124 5.78 0.61 -21.99
N ARG A 125 5.50 1.24 -21.57
CA ARG A 125 4.56 1.89 -21.57
C ARG A 125 4.58 2.79 -22.17
N THR A 126 4.91 3.06 -22.28
CA THR A 126 4.83 3.70 -23.07
C THR A 126 4.61 5.03 -23.01
N LEU A 127 4.33 5.62 -24.01
CA LEU A 127 3.99 6.92 -24.08
C LEU A 127 2.88 7.25 -23.19
N PHE A 128 1.97 6.35 -23.13
CA PHE A 128 0.83 6.57 -22.30
C PHE A 128 1.23 6.60 -20.83
N GLY A 129 2.07 5.70 -20.44
CA GLY A 129 2.52 5.70 -19.07
C GLY A 129 3.30 6.95 -18.73
N THR A 130 4.12 7.40 -19.65
CA THR A 130 4.86 8.60 -19.43
C THR A 130 3.95 9.80 -19.32
N LEU A 131 2.97 9.84 -20.18
CA LEU A 131 2.04 10.91 -20.17
C LEU A 131 1.26 10.94 -18.90
N LEU A 132 0.84 9.80 -18.45
CA LEU A 132 0.09 9.71 -17.24
C LEU A 132 0.91 10.18 -16.06
N ALA A 133 2.14 9.81 -15.97
CA ALA A 133 2.99 10.24 -14.89
C ALA A 133 3.15 11.75 -14.91
N SER A 134 3.25 12.30 -16.09
CA SER A 134 3.36 13.73 -16.23
C SER A 134 2.09 14.43 -15.80
N LEU A 135 0.97 13.88 -16.18
CA LEU A 135 -0.30 14.42 -15.79
C LEU A 135 -0.50 14.33 -14.29
N LEU A 136 -0.11 13.29 -13.69
CA LEU A 136 -0.22 13.16 -12.28
C LEU A 136 0.51 14.28 -11.59
N ARG A 137 1.68 14.60 -12.03
CA ARG A 137 2.35 15.69 -11.43
C ARG A 137 1.68 17.00 -11.63
N SER A 138 1.30 17.30 -12.82
CA SER A 138 0.64 18.53 -13.03
C SER A 138 -0.75 18.48 -12.60
N PHE A 139 -1.38 17.36 -12.51
CA PHE A 139 -2.66 17.20 -12.16
C PHE A 139 -2.89 17.17 -10.78
N TRP A 140 -1.99 16.73 -9.99
CA TRP A 140 -2.04 16.85 -8.65
C TRP A 140 -2.01 18.17 -8.25
N THR A 141 -1.38 18.90 -9.00
CA THR A 141 -1.42 20.21 -8.71
C THR A 141 -2.69 20.71 -9.11
N ALA A 142 -3.27 20.17 -10.12
CA ALA A 142 -4.52 20.65 -10.53
C ALA A 142 -5.53 19.77 -10.10
N LEU A 143 -5.41 18.65 -10.10
CA LEU A 143 -6.42 17.82 -9.93
C LEU A 143 -6.73 17.54 -8.79
N THR A 144 -6.30 17.37 -8.62
CA THR A 144 -6.64 17.02 -7.63
C THR A 144 -7.68 17.57 -7.55
N VAL A 145 -8.08 17.61 -8.33
CA VAL A 145 -8.94 17.93 -8.41
C VAL A 145 -9.82 17.40 -8.99
N ARG A 146 -10.08 16.96 -9.78
CA ARG A 146 -10.79 16.41 -10.29
C ARG A 146 -11.21 15.80 -10.46
N GLY A 147 -10.78 15.73 -10.69
CA GLY A 147 -10.99 15.14 -11.00
C GLY A 147 -11.27 15.12 -11.70
N GLN A 148 -11.24 15.43 -12.29
CA GLN A 148 -11.37 15.53 -13.03
C GLN A 148 -11.50 15.43 -13.65
N LYS A 149 -11.59 15.55 -14.38
CA LYS A 149 -11.53 15.42 -15.19
C LYS A 149 -11.37 15.66 -15.89
N GLU A 150 -11.16 15.97 -16.31
CA GLU A 150 -10.92 16.18 -17.10
C GLU A 150 -10.65 16.39 -17.68
N PRO A 151 -10.60 16.58 -18.05
CA PRO A 151 -10.19 16.79 -18.88
C PRO A 151 -9.86 16.98 -19.47
N THR A 152 -9.95 17.22 -19.75
CA THR A 152 -9.60 17.38 -20.38
C THR A 152 -9.31 17.44 -20.91
N VAL A 153 -9.25 17.59 -21.12
CA VAL A 153 -8.87 17.63 -21.60
C VAL A 153 -8.70 17.54 -22.10
N MET A 154 -8.74 17.60 -22.49
CA MET A 154 -8.45 17.49 -22.95
C MET A 154 -8.31 17.66 -23.56
N THR A 155 -8.34 18.07 -23.91
CA THR A 155 -8.08 18.20 -24.53
C THR A 155 -7.81 18.32 -25.08
N ASP A 156 -7.77 18.70 -25.51
CA ASP A 156 -7.43 18.71 -26.01
C ASP A 156 -7.18 18.52 -26.17
N ALA A 157 -7.22 18.59 -26.38
CA ALA A 157 -6.90 18.27 -26.42
C ALA A 157 -6.81 18.01 -26.37
#